data_608f4489f24bc94c352ea86a39bbd6f1
#
_entry.id   608f4489f24bc94c352ea86a39bbd6f1
#
_cell.length_a   1.000
_cell.length_b   1.000
_cell.length_c   1.000
_cell.angle_alpha   90.00
_cell.angle_beta   90.00
_cell.angle_gamma   90.00
#
_symmetry.space_group_name_H-M   'P 1'
#
loop_
_entity.id
_entity.type
_entity.pdbx_description
1 polymer ?
#
loop_
_entity_poly.entity_id
_entity_poly.type
_entity_poly.pdbx_seq_one_letter_code
_entity_poly.pdbx_strand_id
1 'polypeptide(L)'
;RRAAVIILKEFNGLKTPRVQALSRLYSCYSLAMDDIRPPKLEVYRDETVARDYDQRWSGALGKKRDVRKARAILKAFGILKEHHGVSFQNALDIPCGTGRFSDLFDAQGCHTIGADLSVEMLQQARTKHPQQDFLCADMGRLPFEDNAIDVGVCIRMLHLVHSSELRISFLRELNRVCKFGAIIDYRHSHTVRILSRKLRYQLGAYKENPQLPSPRQIQLELQQA
;
A
#
# COMPACT_ATOMS: atom_id res chain seq x y z
N ARG A 1 11.04 11.76 12.50
CA ARG A 1 9.66 11.97 12.93
C ARG A 1 8.62 11.77 11.83
N ARG A 2 8.98 11.56 10.55
CA ARG A 2 8.03 11.45 9.43
C ARG A 2 8.22 10.12 8.73
N ALA A 3 7.16 9.31 8.58
CA ALA A 3 7.08 8.38 7.49
C ALA A 3 7.10 9.24 6.21
N ALA A 4 8.02 9.01 5.32
CA ALA A 4 8.05 9.70 4.06
C ALA A 4 6.89 9.16 3.21
N VAL A 5 6.04 10.04 2.73
CA VAL A 5 5.13 9.74 1.63
C VAL A 5 5.91 10.10 0.38
N ILE A 6 6.13 9.14 -0.50
CA ILE A 6 6.97 9.27 -1.68
C ILE A 6 6.08 9.14 -2.91
N ILE A 7 6.29 10.01 -3.87
CA ILE A 7 5.58 10.03 -5.15
C ILE A 7 6.51 9.35 -6.18
N LEU A 8 6.01 8.34 -6.87
CA LEU A 8 6.65 7.73 -8.02
C LEU A 8 6.03 8.31 -9.29
N LYS A 9 6.82 8.90 -10.11
CA LYS A 9 6.81 9.21 -11.54
C LYS A 9 6.98 10.67 -11.94
N GLU A 10 7.96 10.84 -12.78
CA GLU A 10 7.95 11.73 -13.94
C GLU A 10 7.99 10.82 -15.17
N PHE A 11 6.92 10.73 -15.98
CA PHE A 11 7.04 10.40 -17.41
C PHE A 11 5.74 10.63 -18.21
N ASN A 12 5.91 10.98 -19.49
CA ASN A 12 4.96 11.48 -20.47
C ASN A 12 4.06 10.41 -21.11
N GLY A 13 2.80 10.79 -21.28
CA GLY A 13 2.02 10.59 -22.54
C GLY A 13 1.34 9.26 -22.80
N LEU A 14 0.01 9.27 -22.85
CA LEU A 14 -0.96 8.67 -23.78
C LEU A 14 -2.14 7.87 -23.17
N LYS A 15 -3.30 8.32 -23.59
CA LYS A 15 -4.68 7.79 -23.76
C LYS A 15 -5.17 6.54 -23.02
N THR A 16 -6.33 6.71 -22.39
CA THR A 16 -7.16 5.72 -21.67
C THR A 16 -7.76 4.63 -22.55
N PRO A 17 -7.91 3.41 -22.04
CA PRO A 17 -9.06 2.55 -22.36
C PRO A 17 -9.88 2.18 -21.11
N ARG A 18 -11.18 1.98 -21.37
CA ARG A 18 -12.25 1.67 -20.44
C ARG A 18 -12.00 0.38 -19.66
N VAL A 19 -12.24 0.45 -18.35
CA VAL A 19 -12.44 -0.73 -17.50
C VAL A 19 -13.79 -1.35 -17.86
N GLN A 20 -13.77 -2.42 -18.64
CA GLN A 20 -14.92 -3.31 -18.84
C GLN A 20 -14.59 -4.71 -18.36
N ALA A 21 -15.47 -5.21 -17.48
CA ALA A 21 -15.67 -6.62 -17.17
C ALA A 21 -14.58 -7.39 -16.42
N LEU A 22 -14.33 -7.06 -15.16
CA LEU A 22 -13.53 -7.91 -14.26
C LEU A 22 -14.35 -8.68 -13.21
N SER A 23 -15.66 -8.86 -13.41
CA SER A 23 -16.50 -9.57 -12.42
C SER A 23 -16.44 -11.11 -12.51
N ARG A 24 -15.59 -11.74 -13.32
CA ARG A 24 -15.65 -13.20 -13.56
C ARG A 24 -14.33 -13.98 -13.57
N LEU A 25 -13.22 -13.45 -13.06
CA LEU A 25 -11.98 -14.24 -12.96
C LEU A 25 -11.44 -14.31 -11.53
N TYR A 26 -12.21 -14.92 -10.64
CA TYR A 26 -11.69 -15.41 -9.38
C TYR A 26 -11.11 -16.82 -9.57
N SER A 27 -9.88 -16.89 -9.98
CA SER A 27 -9.05 -18.06 -9.76
C SER A 27 -7.82 -17.60 -8.99
N CYS A 28 -7.74 -18.00 -7.72
CA CYS A 28 -6.56 -17.80 -6.90
C CYS A 28 -5.35 -18.47 -7.56
N TYR A 29 -4.58 -17.73 -8.35
CA TYR A 29 -3.24 -18.14 -8.75
C TYR A 29 -2.30 -17.92 -7.56
N SER A 30 -2.35 -18.84 -6.61
CA SER A 30 -1.48 -18.92 -5.45
C SER A 30 -0.62 -20.17 -5.53
N LEU A 31 0.29 -20.33 -6.44
CA LEU A 31 1.12 -21.54 -6.43
C LEU A 31 2.60 -21.37 -6.80
N ALA A 32 3.10 -20.18 -7.03
CA ALA A 32 4.50 -20.04 -7.44
C ALA A 32 5.39 -19.09 -6.60
N MET A 33 4.87 -18.48 -5.52
CA MET A 33 5.61 -17.49 -4.73
C MET A 33 5.55 -17.75 -3.21
N ASP A 34 5.10 -18.91 -2.77
CA ASP A 34 4.94 -19.19 -1.33
C ASP A 34 6.27 -19.21 -0.55
N ASP A 35 7.39 -19.52 -1.20
CA ASP A 35 8.70 -19.58 -0.55
C ASP A 35 9.35 -18.21 -0.26
N ILE A 36 8.83 -17.11 -0.83
CA ILE A 36 9.46 -15.79 -0.74
C ILE A 36 8.66 -14.80 0.14
N ARG A 37 7.46 -15.17 0.57
CA ARG A 37 6.57 -14.28 1.34
C ARG A 37 7.04 -14.12 2.78
N PRO A 38 7.11 -12.88 3.30
CA PRO A 38 7.41 -12.66 4.70
C PRO A 38 6.37 -13.33 5.60
N PRO A 39 6.76 -14.13 6.61
CA PRO A 39 5.82 -14.77 7.55
C PRO A 39 4.85 -13.79 8.23
N LYS A 40 5.24 -12.51 8.31
CA LYS A 40 4.39 -11.43 8.85
C LYS A 40 3.17 -11.10 7.99
N LEU A 41 3.13 -11.48 6.73
CA LEU A 41 1.95 -11.28 5.86
C LEU A 41 0.93 -12.40 6.03
N GLU A 42 1.35 -13.62 6.37
CA GLU A 42 0.46 -14.75 6.60
C GLU A 42 -0.49 -14.55 7.79
N VAL A 43 -0.06 -13.78 8.81
CA VAL A 43 -0.90 -13.46 9.97
C VAL A 43 -2.20 -12.74 9.58
N TYR A 44 -2.23 -12.05 8.46
CA TYR A 44 -3.42 -11.32 7.98
C TYR A 44 -4.44 -12.20 7.25
N ARG A 45 -4.13 -13.48 7.01
CA ARG A 45 -5.06 -14.49 6.48
C ARG A 45 -5.89 -15.17 7.58
N ASP A 46 -5.63 -14.86 8.84
CA ASP A 46 -6.42 -15.34 9.96
C ASP A 46 -7.69 -14.48 10.09
N GLU A 47 -8.86 -15.14 10.10
CA GLU A 47 -10.16 -14.48 10.18
C GLU A 47 -10.32 -13.65 11.47
N THR A 48 -9.80 -14.14 12.59
CA THR A 48 -9.87 -13.43 13.88
C THR A 48 -9.01 -12.18 13.85
N VAL A 49 -7.81 -12.26 13.23
CA VAL A 49 -6.92 -11.11 13.04
C VAL A 49 -7.55 -10.08 12.12
N ALA A 50 -8.21 -10.50 11.04
CA ALA A 50 -8.89 -9.60 10.11
C ALA A 50 -10.06 -8.88 10.78
N ARG A 51 -10.92 -9.62 11.50
CA ARG A 51 -12.08 -9.07 12.24
C ARG A 51 -11.66 -8.06 13.29
N ASP A 52 -10.60 -8.36 14.05
CA ASP A 52 -10.15 -7.52 15.16
C ASP A 52 -9.11 -6.47 14.73
N TYR A 53 -8.76 -6.43 13.44
CA TYR A 53 -7.70 -5.56 12.93
C TYR A 53 -7.91 -4.09 13.24
N ASP A 54 -9.14 -3.60 13.08
CA ASP A 54 -9.47 -2.18 13.28
C ASP A 54 -9.50 -1.78 14.75
N GLN A 55 -9.71 -2.72 15.67
CA GLN A 55 -9.66 -2.46 17.11
C GLN A 55 -8.31 -1.90 17.55
N ARG A 56 -7.22 -2.28 16.88
CA ARG A 56 -5.86 -1.74 17.11
C ARG A 56 -5.77 -0.22 16.91
N TRP A 57 -6.76 0.37 16.22
CA TRP A 57 -6.79 1.79 15.84
C TRP A 57 -7.94 2.54 16.47
N SER A 58 -8.85 1.88 17.19
CA SER A 58 -10.05 2.47 17.81
C SER A 58 -9.72 3.44 18.95
N GLY A 59 -8.58 3.25 19.64
CA GLY A 59 -8.15 4.14 20.73
C GLY A 59 -7.71 5.53 20.24
N ALA A 60 -7.69 6.53 21.16
CA ALA A 60 -7.36 7.92 20.87
C ALA A 60 -6.04 8.10 20.10
N LEU A 61 -4.99 7.36 20.46
CA LEU A 61 -3.69 7.38 19.75
C LEU A 61 -3.78 6.77 18.35
N GLY A 62 -4.60 5.74 18.17
CA GLY A 62 -4.85 5.10 16.86
C GLY A 62 -5.55 6.08 15.94
N LYS A 63 -6.66 6.66 16.37
CA LYS A 63 -7.42 7.69 15.62
C LYS A 63 -6.55 8.90 15.24
N LYS A 64 -5.73 9.41 16.16
CA LYS A 64 -4.79 10.51 15.88
C LYS A 64 -3.75 10.14 14.83
N ARG A 65 -3.28 8.89 14.80
CA ARG A 65 -2.34 8.39 13.76
C ARG A 65 -3.03 8.28 12.41
N ASP A 66 -4.27 7.82 12.36
CA ASP A 66 -5.05 7.69 11.15
C ASP A 66 -5.36 9.05 10.51
N VAL A 67 -5.83 10.01 11.29
CA VAL A 67 -6.06 11.38 10.82
C VAL A 67 -4.77 11.99 10.24
N ARG A 68 -3.63 11.79 10.91
CA ARG A 68 -2.35 12.28 10.40
C ARG A 68 -1.94 11.60 9.11
N LYS A 69 -2.19 10.28 8.99
CA LYS A 69 -1.90 9.51 7.77
C LYS A 69 -2.81 9.95 6.64
N ALA A 70 -4.11 10.05 6.86
CA ALA A 70 -5.08 10.55 5.90
C ALA A 70 -4.69 11.92 5.33
N ARG A 71 -4.33 12.88 6.20
CA ARG A 71 -3.84 14.20 5.76
C ARG A 71 -2.59 14.11 4.89
N ALA A 72 -1.65 13.21 5.20
CA ALA A 72 -0.44 13.05 4.41
C ALA A 72 -0.75 12.44 3.03
N ILE A 73 -1.66 11.47 2.96
CA ILE A 73 -2.13 10.86 1.71
C ILE A 73 -2.82 11.93 0.85
N LEU A 74 -3.79 12.65 1.40
CA LEU A 74 -4.52 13.70 0.66
C LEU A 74 -3.60 14.82 0.17
N LYS A 75 -2.60 15.20 0.97
CA LYS A 75 -1.59 16.17 0.54
C LYS A 75 -0.78 15.65 -0.66
N ALA A 76 -0.32 14.40 -0.62
CA ALA A 76 0.42 13.80 -1.72
C ALA A 76 -0.45 13.65 -2.98
N PHE A 77 -1.72 13.31 -2.78
CA PHE A 77 -2.71 13.24 -3.85
C PHE A 77 -2.91 14.60 -4.54
N GLY A 78 -3.05 15.68 -3.75
CA GLY A 78 -3.12 17.06 -4.28
C GLY A 78 -1.87 17.45 -5.08
N ILE A 79 -0.67 17.13 -4.56
CA ILE A 79 0.59 17.38 -5.28
C ILE A 79 0.63 16.66 -6.63
N LEU A 80 0.20 15.39 -6.69
CA LEU A 80 0.13 14.65 -7.96
C LEU A 80 -0.87 15.27 -8.94
N LYS A 81 -2.06 15.69 -8.46
CA LYS A 81 -3.07 16.37 -9.29
C LYS A 81 -2.53 17.67 -9.87
N GLU A 82 -1.87 18.49 -9.06
CA GLU A 82 -1.25 19.74 -9.48
C GLU A 82 -0.12 19.51 -10.48
N HIS A 83 0.76 18.53 -10.20
CA HIS A 83 1.91 18.23 -11.06
C HIS A 83 1.49 17.79 -12.47
N HIS A 84 0.45 16.96 -12.57
CA HIS A 84 -0.04 16.45 -13.84
C HIS A 84 -1.13 17.32 -14.49
N GLY A 85 -1.68 18.29 -13.78
CA GLY A 85 -2.75 19.15 -14.27
C GLY A 85 -4.06 18.40 -14.59
N VAL A 86 -4.34 17.28 -13.89
CA VAL A 86 -5.46 16.38 -14.17
C VAL A 86 -6.28 16.06 -12.91
N SER A 87 -7.52 15.66 -13.12
CA SER A 87 -8.33 14.99 -12.10
C SER A 87 -8.28 13.49 -12.31
N PHE A 88 -7.99 12.72 -11.24
CA PHE A 88 -7.97 11.27 -11.30
C PHE A 88 -9.39 10.71 -11.28
N GLN A 89 -9.66 9.73 -12.15
CA GLN A 89 -10.95 9.05 -12.23
C GLN A 89 -10.99 7.80 -11.35
N ASN A 90 -9.84 7.13 -11.21
CA ASN A 90 -9.73 5.91 -10.41
C ASN A 90 -8.45 5.88 -9.56
N ALA A 91 -8.54 5.18 -8.43
CA ALA A 91 -7.44 4.99 -7.48
C ALA A 91 -7.37 3.52 -7.06
N LEU A 92 -6.17 2.95 -7.02
CA LEU A 92 -5.91 1.61 -6.50
C LEU A 92 -5.30 1.71 -5.11
N ASP A 93 -6.03 1.23 -4.09
CA ASP A 93 -5.50 1.04 -2.72
C ASP A 93 -4.98 -0.40 -2.57
N ILE A 94 -3.66 -0.57 -2.49
CA ILE A 94 -3.03 -1.89 -2.37
C ILE A 94 -1.80 -1.89 -1.44
N PRO A 95 -1.76 -2.77 -0.42
CA PRO A 95 -2.87 -3.58 0.09
C PRO A 95 -3.86 -2.72 0.87
N CYS A 96 -5.15 -2.86 0.56
CA CYS A 96 -6.20 -2.06 1.21
C CYS A 96 -6.53 -2.54 2.64
N GLY A 97 -6.18 -3.80 2.96
CA GLY A 97 -6.56 -4.44 4.22
C GLY A 97 -8.08 -4.43 4.41
N THR A 98 -8.51 -3.88 5.53
CA THR A 98 -9.93 -3.72 5.86
C THR A 98 -10.57 -2.43 5.27
N GLY A 99 -9.97 -1.82 4.25
CA GLY A 99 -10.49 -0.61 3.57
C GLY A 99 -10.39 0.69 4.39
N ARG A 100 -9.42 0.81 5.30
CA ARG A 100 -9.34 1.95 6.25
C ARG A 100 -9.16 3.33 5.63
N PHE A 101 -8.62 3.40 4.43
CA PHE A 101 -8.36 4.66 3.72
C PHE A 101 -9.15 4.80 2.41
N SER A 102 -9.95 3.78 2.06
CA SER A 102 -10.67 3.74 0.78
C SER A 102 -11.59 4.94 0.58
N ASP A 103 -12.34 5.36 1.62
CA ASP A 103 -13.23 6.54 1.55
C ASP A 103 -12.51 7.85 1.24
N LEU A 104 -11.17 7.93 1.46
CA LEU A 104 -10.43 9.16 1.19
C LEU A 104 -10.42 9.52 -0.30
N PHE A 105 -10.39 8.52 -1.16
CA PHE A 105 -10.29 8.70 -2.61
C PHE A 105 -11.66 8.92 -3.22
N ASP A 106 -12.69 8.23 -2.72
CA ASP A 106 -14.09 8.48 -3.11
C ASP A 106 -14.49 9.92 -2.78
N ALA A 107 -14.08 10.44 -1.62
CA ALA A 107 -14.29 11.84 -1.25
C ALA A 107 -13.55 12.84 -2.15
N GLN A 108 -12.57 12.39 -2.95
CA GLN A 108 -11.88 13.18 -3.97
C GLN A 108 -12.48 13.01 -5.37
N GLY A 109 -13.59 12.28 -5.49
CA GLY A 109 -14.26 12.01 -6.76
C GLY A 109 -13.61 10.90 -7.58
N CYS A 110 -12.76 10.05 -6.96
CA CYS A 110 -12.14 8.91 -7.61
C CYS A 110 -12.94 7.63 -7.33
N HIS A 111 -13.14 6.81 -8.34
CA HIS A 111 -13.60 5.44 -8.12
C HIS A 111 -12.49 4.63 -7.47
N THR A 112 -12.71 4.16 -6.24
CA THR A 112 -11.71 3.43 -5.47
C THR A 112 -11.79 1.93 -5.72
N ILE A 113 -10.65 1.33 -6.10
CA ILE A 113 -10.50 -0.12 -6.21
C ILE A 113 -9.57 -0.56 -5.08
N GLY A 114 -10.10 -1.33 -4.14
CA GLY A 114 -9.32 -1.93 -3.07
C GLY A 114 -8.76 -3.30 -3.49
N ALA A 115 -7.48 -3.53 -3.30
CA ALA A 115 -6.86 -4.82 -3.55
C ALA A 115 -6.07 -5.31 -2.33
N ASP A 116 -6.19 -6.58 -2.02
CA ASP A 116 -5.40 -7.24 -0.97
C ASP A 116 -5.21 -8.71 -1.30
N LEU A 117 -4.16 -9.31 -0.76
CA LEU A 117 -3.92 -10.75 -0.90
C LEU A 117 -4.78 -11.59 0.06
N SER A 118 -5.22 -11.00 1.19
CA SER A 118 -6.06 -11.65 2.18
C SER A 118 -7.54 -11.49 1.83
N VAL A 119 -8.20 -12.62 1.59
CA VAL A 119 -9.65 -12.68 1.36
C VAL A 119 -10.40 -12.26 2.62
N GLU A 120 -9.89 -12.59 3.80
CA GLU A 120 -10.45 -12.28 5.11
C GLU A 120 -10.47 -10.76 5.35
N MET A 121 -9.38 -10.07 4.99
CA MET A 121 -9.32 -8.61 5.02
C MET A 121 -10.33 -7.98 4.05
N LEU A 122 -10.43 -8.52 2.83
CA LEU A 122 -11.36 -8.03 1.82
C LEU A 122 -12.83 -8.24 2.22
N GLN A 123 -13.16 -9.32 2.93
CA GLN A 123 -14.51 -9.52 3.48
C GLN A 123 -14.89 -8.41 4.47
N GLN A 124 -13.96 -8.03 5.35
CA GLN A 124 -14.16 -6.90 6.26
C GLN A 124 -14.30 -5.57 5.52
N ALA A 125 -13.47 -5.35 4.48
CA ALA A 125 -13.54 -4.17 3.64
C ALA A 125 -14.89 -4.04 2.91
N ARG A 126 -15.37 -5.10 2.28
CA ARG A 126 -16.68 -5.15 1.60
C ARG A 126 -17.86 -4.89 2.53
N THR A 127 -17.78 -5.41 3.76
CA THR A 127 -18.83 -5.17 4.77
C THR A 127 -18.91 -3.69 5.16
N LYS A 128 -17.76 -3.00 5.24
CA LYS A 128 -17.70 -1.58 5.61
C LYS A 128 -18.00 -0.64 4.45
N HIS A 129 -17.62 -1.03 3.23
CA HIS A 129 -17.70 -0.20 2.02
C HIS A 129 -18.40 -0.96 0.88
N PRO A 130 -19.73 -1.25 1.01
CA PRO A 130 -20.45 -2.11 0.07
C PRO A 130 -20.57 -1.51 -1.33
N GLN A 131 -20.28 -0.22 -1.51
CA GLN A 131 -20.34 0.48 -2.80
C GLN A 131 -19.00 0.53 -3.53
N GLN A 132 -17.91 0.03 -2.91
CA GLN A 132 -16.58 0.04 -3.50
C GLN A 132 -16.21 -1.32 -4.10
N ASP A 133 -15.33 -1.31 -5.08
CA ASP A 133 -14.82 -2.54 -5.68
C ASP A 133 -13.61 -3.08 -4.93
N PHE A 134 -13.65 -4.38 -4.63
CA PHE A 134 -12.55 -5.09 -3.96
C PHE A 134 -12.17 -6.36 -4.71
N LEU A 135 -10.87 -6.56 -4.93
CA LEU A 135 -10.35 -7.76 -5.57
C LEU A 135 -9.20 -8.39 -4.78
N CYS A 136 -9.11 -9.72 -4.86
CA CYS A 136 -7.95 -10.45 -4.34
C CYS A 136 -6.81 -10.36 -5.37
N ALA A 137 -5.68 -9.74 -5.00
CA ALA A 137 -4.54 -9.57 -5.90
C ALA A 137 -3.21 -9.62 -5.17
N ASP A 138 -2.21 -10.15 -5.83
CA ASP A 138 -0.81 -10.09 -5.41
C ASP A 138 -0.18 -8.81 -5.97
N MET A 139 0.46 -8.04 -5.09
CA MET A 139 1.15 -6.80 -5.47
C MET A 139 2.33 -7.04 -6.42
N GLY A 140 2.89 -8.25 -6.46
CA GLY A 140 3.93 -8.63 -7.40
C GLY A 140 3.43 -8.89 -8.83
N ARG A 141 2.10 -9.06 -9.00
CA ARG A 141 1.45 -9.29 -10.30
C ARG A 141 0.00 -8.82 -10.26
N LEU A 142 -0.20 -7.56 -10.57
CA LEU A 142 -1.53 -6.94 -10.56
C LEU A 142 -2.33 -7.29 -11.82
N PRO A 143 -3.63 -7.63 -11.70
CA PRO A 143 -4.46 -8.02 -12.85
C PRO A 143 -5.00 -6.79 -13.61
N PHE A 144 -4.12 -5.82 -13.86
CA PHE A 144 -4.42 -4.61 -14.61
C PHE A 144 -3.44 -4.46 -15.78
N GLU A 145 -3.89 -3.87 -16.86
CA GLU A 145 -3.04 -3.45 -17.96
C GLU A 145 -2.12 -2.29 -17.57
N ASP A 146 -1.10 -2.03 -18.37
CA ASP A 146 -0.20 -0.91 -18.18
C ASP A 146 -0.96 0.41 -18.21
N ASN A 147 -0.72 1.26 -17.21
CA ASN A 147 -1.37 2.58 -17.06
C ASN A 147 -2.91 2.54 -16.99
N ALA A 148 -3.50 1.41 -16.59
CA ALA A 148 -4.96 1.27 -16.45
C ALA A 148 -5.54 2.03 -15.25
N ILE A 149 -4.71 2.34 -14.26
CA ILE A 149 -5.08 3.05 -13.02
C ILE A 149 -4.46 4.45 -13.05
N ASP A 150 -5.22 5.46 -12.65
CA ASP A 150 -4.70 6.82 -12.60
C ASP A 150 -3.65 6.97 -11.49
N VAL A 151 -3.97 6.56 -10.26
CA VAL A 151 -3.08 6.70 -9.12
C VAL A 151 -3.10 5.47 -8.21
N GLY A 152 -1.92 4.99 -7.81
CA GLY A 152 -1.77 3.92 -6.83
C GLY A 152 -1.53 4.46 -5.42
N VAL A 153 -1.94 3.67 -4.41
CA VAL A 153 -1.69 3.98 -3.01
C VAL A 153 -1.22 2.71 -2.30
N CYS A 154 -0.03 2.78 -1.69
CA CYS A 154 0.54 1.65 -0.95
C CYS A 154 0.90 2.08 0.47
N ILE A 155 0.05 1.75 1.43
CA ILE A 155 0.18 2.19 2.81
C ILE A 155 0.50 1.02 3.74
N ARG A 156 1.61 1.15 4.51
CA ARG A 156 1.96 0.27 5.62
C ARG A 156 2.35 -1.17 5.23
N MET A 157 2.76 -1.40 4.02
CA MET A 157 3.12 -2.74 3.51
C MET A 157 4.63 -2.89 3.33
N LEU A 158 5.32 -2.02 2.60
CA LEU A 158 6.72 -2.21 2.21
C LEU A 158 7.70 -2.37 3.37
N HIS A 159 7.39 -1.83 4.55
CA HIS A 159 8.20 -2.02 5.75
C HIS A 159 8.09 -3.44 6.38
N LEU A 160 7.16 -4.25 5.94
CA LEU A 160 7.01 -5.65 6.33
C LEU A 160 7.83 -6.59 5.41
N VAL A 161 8.20 -6.12 4.23
CA VAL A 161 8.98 -6.85 3.23
C VAL A 161 10.47 -6.61 3.49
N HIS A 162 11.21 -7.66 3.85
CA HIS A 162 12.63 -7.55 4.21
C HIS A 162 13.54 -7.55 2.96
N SER A 163 13.20 -8.33 1.91
CA SER A 163 13.95 -8.36 0.65
C SER A 163 13.82 -7.06 -0.13
N SER A 164 14.94 -6.51 -0.55
CA SER A 164 15.02 -5.32 -1.42
C SER A 164 14.48 -5.63 -2.81
N GLU A 165 14.84 -6.79 -3.35
CA GLU A 165 14.43 -7.27 -4.66
C GLU A 165 12.91 -7.38 -4.75
N LEU A 166 12.28 -7.94 -3.70
CA LEU A 166 10.83 -8.07 -3.64
C LEU A 166 10.15 -6.70 -3.51
N ARG A 167 10.72 -5.76 -2.74
CA ARG A 167 10.18 -4.38 -2.70
C ARG A 167 10.28 -3.69 -4.05
N ILE A 168 11.40 -3.86 -4.76
CA ILE A 168 11.60 -3.31 -6.11
C ILE A 168 10.58 -3.92 -7.09
N SER A 169 10.34 -5.24 -7.05
CA SER A 169 9.35 -5.87 -7.92
C SER A 169 7.95 -5.32 -7.70
N PHE A 170 7.55 -5.11 -6.43
CA PHE A 170 6.26 -4.49 -6.08
C PHE A 170 6.15 -3.04 -6.56
N LEU A 171 7.24 -2.28 -6.43
CA LEU A 171 7.28 -0.90 -6.91
C LEU A 171 7.19 -0.82 -8.44
N ARG A 172 7.87 -1.73 -9.16
CA ARG A 172 7.79 -1.83 -10.62
C ARG A 172 6.39 -2.15 -11.10
N GLU A 173 5.74 -3.11 -10.44
CA GLU A 173 4.39 -3.51 -10.80
C GLU A 173 3.38 -2.38 -10.54
N LEU A 174 3.50 -1.70 -9.39
CA LEU A 174 2.70 -0.52 -9.10
C LEU A 174 2.95 0.62 -10.11
N ASN A 175 4.22 0.82 -10.51
CA ASN A 175 4.61 1.77 -11.53
C ASN A 175 4.06 1.41 -12.92
N ARG A 176 3.99 0.13 -13.26
CA ARG A 176 3.44 -0.38 -14.53
C ARG A 176 1.95 -0.06 -14.65
N VAL A 177 1.18 -0.34 -13.61
CA VAL A 177 -0.28 -0.20 -13.67
C VAL A 177 -0.76 1.24 -13.46
N CYS A 178 0.03 2.10 -12.77
CA CYS A 178 -0.39 3.46 -12.45
C CYS A 178 0.11 4.48 -13.47
N LYS A 179 -0.82 5.22 -14.07
CA LYS A 179 -0.54 6.20 -15.12
C LYS A 179 0.17 7.46 -14.63
N PHE A 180 -0.29 8.02 -13.52
CA PHE A 180 0.22 9.28 -12.96
C PHE A 180 1.08 9.11 -11.73
N GLY A 181 1.33 7.85 -11.32
CA GLY A 181 2.21 7.51 -10.22
C GLY A 181 1.52 6.93 -9.02
N ALA A 182 2.27 6.79 -7.92
CA ALA A 182 1.78 6.17 -6.71
C ALA A 182 2.21 6.90 -5.43
N ILE A 183 1.35 6.83 -4.42
CA ILE A 183 1.58 7.36 -3.07
C ILE A 183 2.03 6.20 -2.18
N ILE A 184 3.24 6.27 -1.66
CA ILE A 184 3.84 5.16 -0.91
C ILE A 184 4.23 5.61 0.49
N ASP A 185 3.83 4.81 1.50
CA ASP A 185 4.25 5.00 2.89
C ASP A 185 5.47 4.13 3.22
N TYR A 186 6.61 4.76 3.29
CA TYR A 186 7.84 4.09 3.69
C TYR A 186 8.22 4.37 5.14
N ARG A 187 8.64 3.31 5.86
CA ARG A 187 9.31 3.43 7.16
C ARG A 187 10.80 3.18 6.96
N HIS A 188 11.62 4.05 7.53
CA HIS A 188 13.07 3.95 7.41
C HIS A 188 13.77 3.77 8.76
N SER A 189 15.00 3.27 8.71
CA SER A 189 15.82 2.93 9.89
C SER A 189 16.28 4.12 10.72
N HIS A 190 16.28 5.34 10.18
CA HIS A 190 16.80 6.55 10.83
C HIS A 190 15.75 7.34 11.64
N THR A 191 14.68 6.70 12.08
CA THR A 191 13.75 7.34 13.01
C THR A 191 14.22 7.13 14.45
N VAL A 192 14.04 8.15 15.32
CA VAL A 192 14.41 8.06 16.75
C VAL A 192 13.86 6.79 17.40
N ARG A 193 12.62 6.42 17.07
CA ARG A 193 11.99 5.19 17.58
C ARG A 193 12.75 3.93 17.16
N ILE A 194 13.21 3.84 15.92
CA ILE A 194 13.94 2.67 15.42
C ILE A 194 15.36 2.66 15.97
N LEU A 195 16.02 3.81 16.04
CA LEU A 195 17.34 3.93 16.66
C LEU A 195 17.31 3.49 18.12
N SER A 196 16.32 3.93 18.91
CA SER A 196 16.17 3.50 20.30
C SER A 196 15.89 1.98 20.41
N ARG A 197 15.15 1.38 19.47
CA ARG A 197 14.93 -0.07 19.45
C ARG A 197 16.20 -0.83 19.11
N LYS A 198 16.99 -0.36 18.14
CA LYS A 198 18.30 -0.94 17.81
C LYS A 198 19.24 -0.91 18.99
N LEU A 199 19.33 0.22 19.69
CA LEU A 199 20.14 0.34 20.90
C LEU A 199 19.66 -0.63 22.00
N ARG A 200 18.35 -0.70 22.24
CA ARG A 200 17.77 -1.66 23.22
C ARG A 200 18.00 -3.12 22.81
N TYR A 201 18.00 -3.44 21.52
CA TYR A 201 18.37 -4.75 21.03
C TYR A 201 19.85 -5.07 21.35
N GLN A 202 20.76 -4.16 21.07
CA GLN A 202 22.19 -4.30 21.41
C GLN A 202 22.43 -4.49 22.93
N LEU A 203 21.58 -3.87 23.75
CA LEU A 203 21.62 -4.00 25.22
C LEU A 203 20.83 -5.22 25.74
N GLY A 204 20.36 -6.13 24.87
CA GLY A 204 19.57 -7.29 25.26
C GLY A 204 18.14 -6.98 25.76
N ALA A 205 17.72 -5.71 25.75
CA ALA A 205 16.41 -5.26 26.24
C ALA A 205 15.29 -5.30 25.18
N TYR A 206 15.56 -5.82 23.98
CA TYR A 206 14.58 -5.97 22.89
C TYR A 206 14.85 -7.24 22.11
N LYS A 207 13.81 -8.05 21.85
CA LYS A 207 13.95 -9.40 21.28
C LYS A 207 14.29 -9.41 19.78
N GLU A 208 13.92 -8.40 19.03
CA GLU A 208 14.09 -8.37 17.57
C GLU A 208 14.94 -7.17 17.12
N ASN A 209 15.89 -7.41 16.21
CA ASN A 209 16.59 -6.33 15.51
C ASN A 209 15.66 -5.72 14.46
N PRO A 210 15.31 -4.41 14.54
CA PRO A 210 14.46 -3.78 13.56
C PRO A 210 15.14 -3.70 12.19
N GLN A 211 14.69 -4.52 11.24
CA GLN A 211 15.20 -4.56 9.88
C GLN A 211 14.37 -3.64 8.98
N LEU A 212 14.79 -2.39 8.85
CA LEU A 212 14.16 -1.41 7.98
C LEU A 212 15.21 -0.80 7.04
N PRO A 213 14.85 -0.50 5.78
CA PRO A 213 15.77 0.13 4.85
C PRO A 213 16.22 1.51 5.34
N SER A 214 17.43 1.90 4.98
CA SER A 214 17.90 3.27 5.18
C SER A 214 17.23 4.22 4.16
N PRO A 215 17.21 5.54 4.40
CA PRO A 215 16.71 6.49 3.40
C PRO A 215 17.43 6.38 2.05
N ARG A 216 18.76 6.14 2.05
CA ARG A 216 19.54 5.93 0.84
C ARG A 216 19.11 4.66 0.09
N GLN A 217 18.88 3.58 0.81
CA GLN A 217 18.39 2.32 0.21
C GLN A 217 17.01 2.51 -0.42
N ILE A 218 16.09 3.19 0.27
CA ILE A 218 14.77 3.53 -0.28
C ILE A 218 14.90 4.31 -1.58
N GLN A 219 15.78 5.31 -1.62
CA GLN A 219 16.04 6.11 -2.82
C GLN A 219 16.55 5.25 -3.98
N LEU A 220 17.49 4.33 -3.71
CA LEU A 220 18.01 3.41 -4.73
C LEU A 220 16.92 2.45 -5.24
N GLU A 221 16.08 1.91 -4.35
CA GLU A 221 14.96 1.05 -4.72
C GLU A 221 13.95 1.77 -5.62
N LEU A 222 13.66 3.04 -5.32
CA LEU A 222 12.75 3.87 -6.13
C LEU A 222 13.34 4.22 -7.51
N GLN A 223 14.67 4.37 -7.61
CA GLN A 223 15.35 4.61 -8.90
C GLN A 223 15.40 3.36 -9.79
N GLN A 224 15.29 2.17 -9.19
CA GLN A 224 15.30 0.89 -9.92
C GLN A 224 13.89 0.41 -10.30
N ALA A 225 12.87 1.03 -9.75
CA ALA A 225 11.47 0.72 -10.01
C ALA A 225 10.91 1.53 -11.19
#